data_2d9f25b7c173fb1ea9a673baff720e24
#
_entry.id   2d9f25b7c173fb1ea9a673baff720e24
#
_cell.length_a   1.000
_cell.length_b   1.000
_cell.length_c   1.000
_cell.angle_alpha   90.00
_cell.angle_beta   90.00
_cell.angle_gamma   90.00
#
_symmetry.space_group_name_H-M   'P 1'
#
loop_
_entity.id
_entity.type
_entity.pdbx_description
1 polymer ?
#
loop_
_entity_poly.entity_id
_entity_poly.type
_entity_poly.pdbx_seq_one_letter_code
_entity_poly.pdbx_strand_id
1 'polypeptide(L)'
;MKGWIIYNREDAEKNIAFISRLSAELAKYDIEARLVFSDSEPKKETPSFAINRSRDYKIAERLENKGVKVFNESALTKLSNDKAKMHKFFEGKVPQMKLVNDYPFVLKSLDGHGGGEVFMVNSREEEDKAVLALGTKAYLKQEVCSDLGKDKRVYIVGGEVVAAVLRESDDFRSNYSLGGRATATDLNEKEQEIIDKITKLINIDYAGIDLIYHNGEPVFNEIEDPVGARMLYENTDIDIVEIFIKYIVDNL
;
A
#
# COMPACT_ATOMS: atom_id res chain seq x y z
N MET A 1 -11.07 5.44 25.81
CA MET A 1 -11.69 5.29 24.48
C MET A 1 -11.44 3.89 23.97
N LYS A 2 -12.32 3.30 23.11
CA LYS A 2 -12.12 1.94 22.58
C LYS A 2 -12.03 1.94 21.07
N GLY A 3 -10.92 1.43 20.55
CA GLY A 3 -10.67 1.30 19.11
C GLY A 3 -10.64 -0.15 18.64
N TRP A 4 -10.74 -0.34 17.31
CA TRP A 4 -10.49 -1.61 16.65
C TRP A 4 -9.27 -1.52 15.75
N ILE A 5 -8.44 -2.57 15.76
CA ILE A 5 -7.38 -2.82 14.78
C ILE A 5 -7.86 -4.00 13.94
N ILE A 6 -8.17 -3.76 12.66
CA ILE A 6 -8.85 -4.72 11.80
C ILE A 6 -7.86 -5.37 10.85
N TYR A 7 -7.83 -6.69 10.83
CA TYR A 7 -7.02 -7.51 9.92
C TYR A 7 -7.82 -8.71 9.39
N ASN A 8 -7.43 -9.27 8.26
CA ASN A 8 -7.75 -10.67 7.99
C ASN A 8 -6.86 -11.59 8.84
N ARG A 9 -7.22 -12.87 9.01
CA ARG A 9 -6.51 -13.78 9.91
C ARG A 9 -5.07 -14.05 9.50
N GLU A 10 -4.86 -14.31 8.21
CA GLU A 10 -3.53 -14.63 7.68
C GLU A 10 -2.56 -13.45 7.83
N ASP A 11 -3.00 -12.24 7.49
CA ASP A 11 -2.17 -11.04 7.65
C ASP A 11 -1.96 -10.68 9.13
N ALA A 12 -2.91 -10.96 10.02
CA ALA A 12 -2.74 -10.75 11.46
C ALA A 12 -1.62 -11.63 12.04
N GLU A 13 -1.56 -12.89 11.65
CA GLU A 13 -0.49 -13.80 12.08
C GLU A 13 0.89 -13.28 11.65
N LYS A 14 1.01 -12.83 10.41
CA LYS A 14 2.26 -12.26 9.86
C LYS A 14 2.66 -10.93 10.50
N ASN A 15 1.70 -10.18 11.04
CA ASN A 15 1.89 -8.81 11.53
C ASN A 15 1.67 -8.67 13.05
N ILE A 16 1.71 -9.76 13.82
CA ILE A 16 1.41 -9.72 15.26
C ILE A 16 2.29 -8.71 16.03
N ALA A 17 3.56 -8.60 15.68
CA ALA A 17 4.47 -7.65 16.29
C ALA A 17 4.04 -6.19 16.00
N PHE A 18 3.61 -5.89 14.77
CA PHE A 18 3.13 -4.56 14.39
C PHE A 18 1.81 -4.23 15.09
N ILE A 19 0.89 -5.19 15.17
CA ILE A 19 -0.38 -5.06 15.91
C ILE A 19 -0.12 -4.77 17.39
N SER A 20 0.81 -5.50 18.01
CA SER A 20 1.19 -5.29 19.41
C SER A 20 1.77 -3.89 19.64
N ARG A 21 2.59 -3.39 18.71
CA ARG A 21 3.14 -2.02 18.78
C ARG A 21 2.03 -0.96 18.66
N LEU A 22 1.09 -1.11 17.72
CA LEU A 22 -0.07 -0.21 17.60
C LEU A 22 -0.87 -0.15 18.91
N SER A 23 -1.15 -1.32 19.51
CA SER A 23 -1.90 -1.39 20.76
C SER A 23 -1.12 -0.77 21.93
N ALA A 24 0.19 -1.04 22.02
CA ALA A 24 1.04 -0.48 23.07
C ALA A 24 1.17 1.04 22.95
N GLU A 25 1.28 1.56 21.72
CA GLU A 25 1.38 3.00 21.50
C GLU A 25 0.06 3.72 21.82
N LEU A 26 -1.09 3.17 21.43
CA LEU A 26 -2.41 3.68 21.79
C LEU A 26 -2.63 3.70 23.31
N ALA A 27 -2.11 2.70 24.03
CA ALA A 27 -2.24 2.62 25.49
C ALA A 27 -1.54 3.79 26.22
N LYS A 28 -0.51 4.41 25.64
CA LYS A 28 0.13 5.62 26.19
C LYS A 28 -0.82 6.84 26.25
N TYR A 29 -1.90 6.81 25.46
CA TYR A 29 -2.95 7.84 25.40
C TYR A 29 -4.26 7.40 26.07
N ASP A 30 -4.21 6.39 26.97
CA ASP A 30 -5.38 5.81 27.63
C ASP A 30 -6.45 5.27 26.63
N ILE A 31 -6.00 4.80 25.47
CA ILE A 31 -6.86 4.21 24.43
C ILE A 31 -6.66 2.70 24.41
N GLU A 32 -7.75 1.97 24.67
CA GLU A 32 -7.80 0.52 24.53
C GLU A 32 -8.15 0.17 23.08
N ALA A 33 -7.28 -0.56 22.38
CA ALA A 33 -7.57 -1.07 21.05
C ALA A 33 -7.47 -2.59 21.04
N ARG A 34 -8.44 -3.24 20.37
CA ARG A 34 -8.44 -4.70 20.23
C ARG A 34 -8.33 -5.12 18.77
N LEU A 35 -7.68 -6.25 18.54
CA LEU A 35 -7.67 -6.92 17.24
C LEU A 35 -9.07 -7.45 16.92
N VAL A 36 -9.55 -7.15 15.73
CA VAL A 36 -10.81 -7.64 15.16
C VAL A 36 -10.52 -8.24 13.78
N PHE A 37 -11.08 -9.41 13.51
CA PHE A 37 -10.93 -10.02 12.20
C PHE A 37 -12.05 -9.61 11.27
N SER A 38 -11.72 -9.31 10.01
CA SER A 38 -12.66 -8.84 9.00
C SER A 38 -13.79 -9.84 8.68
N ASP A 39 -13.53 -11.14 8.89
CA ASP A 39 -14.49 -12.25 8.70
C ASP A 39 -15.42 -12.49 9.91
N SER A 40 -15.12 -11.87 11.05
CA SER A 40 -15.82 -12.08 12.32
C SER A 40 -16.05 -10.78 13.11
N GLU A 41 -16.35 -9.71 12.40
CA GLU A 41 -16.67 -8.40 12.98
C GLU A 41 -17.81 -8.51 14.01
N PRO A 42 -17.66 -7.92 15.22
CA PRO A 42 -18.70 -7.92 16.23
C PRO A 42 -19.93 -7.10 15.80
N LYS A 43 -21.05 -7.77 15.51
CA LYS A 43 -22.27 -7.11 14.96
C LYS A 43 -22.99 -6.16 15.93
N LYS A 44 -22.79 -6.35 17.24
CA LYS A 44 -23.50 -5.60 18.30
C LYS A 44 -22.65 -4.50 18.94
N GLU A 45 -21.41 -4.37 18.55
CA GLU A 45 -20.49 -3.38 19.10
C GLU A 45 -20.10 -2.38 18.03
N THR A 46 -19.89 -1.14 18.43
CA THR A 46 -19.38 -0.08 17.57
C THR A 46 -18.19 0.55 18.29
N PRO A 47 -17.00 0.58 17.68
CA PRO A 47 -15.83 1.22 18.27
C PRO A 47 -15.94 2.74 18.16
N SER A 48 -15.14 3.47 18.94
CA SER A 48 -15.00 4.92 18.79
C SER A 48 -14.27 5.29 17.51
N PHE A 49 -13.33 4.43 17.07
CA PHE A 49 -12.60 4.53 15.81
C PHE A 49 -12.08 3.15 15.40
N ALA A 50 -11.61 3.02 14.16
CA ALA A 50 -10.98 1.80 13.67
C ALA A 50 -9.72 2.10 12.85
N ILE A 51 -8.73 1.21 12.94
CA ILE A 51 -7.56 1.15 12.05
C ILE A 51 -7.78 -0.03 11.13
N ASN A 52 -8.11 0.23 9.86
CA ASN A 52 -8.35 -0.84 8.89
C ASN A 52 -7.04 -1.24 8.17
N ARG A 53 -6.64 -2.47 8.38
CA ARG A 53 -5.47 -3.09 7.75
C ARG A 53 -5.82 -4.44 7.09
N SER A 54 -7.11 -4.62 6.76
CA SER A 54 -7.61 -5.89 6.23
C SER A 54 -7.72 -5.95 4.71
N ARG A 55 -7.43 -4.90 3.98
CA ARG A 55 -7.72 -4.72 2.55
C ARG A 55 -9.22 -4.82 2.18
N ASP A 56 -10.09 -5.12 3.13
CA ASP A 56 -11.54 -5.15 2.92
C ASP A 56 -12.14 -3.76 3.16
N TYR A 57 -12.30 -3.00 2.07
CA TYR A 57 -12.93 -1.68 2.15
C TYR A 57 -14.38 -1.72 2.66
N LYS A 58 -15.09 -2.86 2.52
CA LYS A 58 -16.50 -2.96 2.92
C LYS A 58 -16.69 -2.89 4.42
N ILE A 59 -15.71 -3.38 5.21
CA ILE A 59 -15.78 -3.24 6.67
C ILE A 59 -15.57 -1.77 7.07
N ALA A 60 -14.63 -1.07 6.44
CA ALA A 60 -14.42 0.36 6.63
C ALA A 60 -15.68 1.16 6.27
N GLU A 61 -16.26 0.93 5.08
CA GLU A 61 -17.48 1.59 4.60
C GLU A 61 -18.67 1.36 5.54
N ARG A 62 -18.83 0.14 6.11
CA ARG A 62 -19.90 -0.13 7.10
C ARG A 62 -19.71 0.64 8.40
N LEU A 63 -18.46 0.80 8.85
CA LEU A 63 -18.14 1.56 10.06
C LEU A 63 -18.33 3.07 9.83
N GLU A 64 -17.87 3.59 8.71
CA GLU A 64 -18.08 4.98 8.30
C GLU A 64 -19.55 5.33 8.20
N ASN A 65 -20.40 4.46 7.64
CA ASN A 65 -21.86 4.62 7.59
C ASN A 65 -22.53 4.64 8.99
N LYS A 66 -21.84 4.17 10.04
CA LYS A 66 -22.26 4.27 11.43
C LYS A 66 -21.65 5.50 12.14
N GLY A 67 -20.95 6.36 11.43
CA GLY A 67 -20.27 7.55 11.98
C GLY A 67 -18.97 7.24 12.70
N VAL A 68 -18.38 6.05 12.51
CA VAL A 68 -17.07 5.68 13.06
C VAL A 68 -15.96 6.20 12.14
N LYS A 69 -15.00 6.90 12.70
CA LYS A 69 -13.80 7.29 11.94
C LYS A 69 -12.91 6.08 11.71
N VAL A 70 -12.51 5.86 10.45
CA VAL A 70 -11.68 4.71 10.04
C VAL A 70 -10.39 5.22 9.41
N PHE A 71 -9.26 4.68 9.85
CA PHE A 71 -7.90 4.95 9.36
C PHE A 71 -7.33 3.64 8.73
N ASN A 72 -7.12 3.45 7.42
CA ASN A 72 -7.50 4.34 6.31
C ASN A 72 -9.00 4.24 5.98
N GLU A 73 -9.52 5.30 5.37
CA GLU A 73 -10.90 5.34 4.90
C GLU A 73 -11.17 4.28 3.80
N SER A 74 -12.44 3.88 3.67
CA SER A 74 -12.88 2.90 2.67
C SER A 74 -12.53 3.31 1.24
N ALA A 75 -12.53 4.61 0.94
CA ALA A 75 -12.18 5.15 -0.37
C ALA A 75 -10.74 4.82 -0.76
N LEU A 76 -9.77 5.01 0.16
CA LEU A 76 -8.38 4.66 -0.08
C LEU A 76 -8.21 3.16 -0.21
N THR A 77 -8.72 2.37 0.74
CA THR A 77 -8.60 0.90 0.72
C THR A 77 -9.20 0.30 -0.56
N LYS A 78 -10.32 0.84 -1.04
CA LYS A 78 -10.96 0.40 -2.29
C LYS A 78 -10.13 0.72 -3.53
N LEU A 79 -9.46 1.88 -3.53
CA LEU A 79 -8.63 2.32 -4.65
C LEU A 79 -7.31 1.56 -4.70
N SER A 80 -6.61 1.45 -3.58
CA SER A 80 -5.27 0.87 -3.48
C SER A 80 -5.24 -0.65 -3.74
N ASN A 81 -6.36 -1.34 -3.48
CA ASN A 81 -6.48 -2.78 -3.68
C ASN A 81 -7.12 -3.18 -5.02
N ASP A 82 -7.12 -2.27 -6.02
CA ASP A 82 -7.55 -2.54 -7.39
C ASP A 82 -6.69 -1.72 -8.39
N LYS A 83 -5.67 -2.35 -8.95
CA LYS A 83 -4.70 -1.68 -9.83
C LYS A 83 -5.33 -1.02 -11.07
N ALA A 84 -6.42 -1.58 -11.60
CA ALA A 84 -7.10 -0.98 -12.76
C ALA A 84 -7.87 0.29 -12.36
N LYS A 85 -8.56 0.27 -11.21
CA LYS A 85 -9.21 1.47 -10.68
C LYS A 85 -8.20 2.56 -10.33
N MET A 86 -7.11 2.17 -9.70
CA MET A 86 -6.02 3.08 -9.33
C MET A 86 -5.40 3.72 -10.56
N HIS A 87 -5.07 2.94 -11.59
CA HIS A 87 -4.55 3.45 -12.86
C HIS A 87 -5.50 4.47 -13.48
N LYS A 88 -6.80 4.12 -13.58
CA LYS A 88 -7.82 5.01 -14.14
C LYS A 88 -8.04 6.28 -13.31
N PHE A 89 -7.97 6.18 -11.97
CA PHE A 89 -8.15 7.33 -11.08
C PHE A 89 -7.04 8.38 -11.27
N PHE A 90 -5.80 7.93 -11.47
CA PHE A 90 -4.64 8.81 -11.64
C PHE A 90 -4.31 9.15 -13.11
N GLU A 91 -5.04 8.59 -14.08
CA GLU A 91 -4.84 8.85 -15.51
C GLU A 91 -4.92 10.33 -15.83
N GLY A 92 -3.88 10.86 -16.48
CA GLY A 92 -3.74 12.28 -16.82
C GLY A 92 -3.48 13.22 -15.64
N LYS A 93 -3.39 12.72 -14.41
CA LYS A 93 -3.15 13.54 -13.20
C LYS A 93 -1.71 13.45 -12.70
N VAL A 94 -1.12 12.25 -12.76
CA VAL A 94 0.29 12.00 -12.44
C VAL A 94 0.94 11.18 -13.54
N PRO A 95 2.28 11.25 -13.71
CA PRO A 95 2.99 10.35 -14.62
C PRO A 95 2.81 8.90 -14.18
N GLN A 96 2.41 8.02 -15.09
CA GLN A 96 2.30 6.57 -14.86
C GLN A 96 2.57 5.79 -16.14
N MET A 97 2.93 4.50 -16.00
CA MET A 97 3.14 3.64 -17.15
C MET A 97 1.85 3.40 -17.92
N LYS A 98 1.93 3.29 -19.24
CA LYS A 98 0.75 3.06 -20.10
C LYS A 98 0.25 1.62 -19.97
N LEU A 99 -1.05 1.43 -20.18
CA LEU A 99 -1.61 0.12 -20.44
C LEU A 99 -1.42 -0.21 -21.92
N VAL A 100 -0.95 -1.43 -22.21
CA VAL A 100 -0.57 -1.87 -23.56
C VAL A 100 -1.10 -3.28 -23.84
N ASN A 101 -1.08 -3.67 -25.13
CA ASN A 101 -1.41 -5.03 -25.55
C ASN A 101 -0.26 -5.71 -26.30
N ASP A 102 0.71 -4.94 -26.77
CA ASP A 102 1.85 -5.42 -27.53
C ASP A 102 3.00 -5.85 -26.62
N TYR A 103 3.73 -6.89 -27.00
CA TYR A 103 4.91 -7.36 -26.27
C TYR A 103 6.11 -6.43 -26.49
N PRO A 104 6.99 -6.29 -25.48
CA PRO A 104 6.92 -6.84 -24.13
C PRO A 104 6.01 -6.03 -23.21
N PHE A 105 5.41 -6.67 -22.22
CA PHE A 105 4.66 -5.99 -21.15
C PHE A 105 4.84 -6.68 -19.80
N VAL A 106 4.48 -5.96 -18.73
CA VAL A 106 4.33 -6.53 -17.39
C VAL A 106 2.86 -6.83 -17.15
N LEU A 107 2.55 -8.11 -16.86
CA LEU A 107 1.22 -8.56 -16.49
C LEU A 107 1.11 -8.62 -14.97
N LYS A 108 0.09 -7.96 -14.40
CA LYS A 108 -0.12 -7.84 -12.94
C LYS A 108 -1.56 -8.22 -12.61
N SER A 109 -1.79 -9.06 -11.59
CA SER A 109 -3.14 -9.22 -11.03
C SER A 109 -3.64 -7.90 -10.44
N LEU A 110 -4.96 -7.68 -10.48
CA LEU A 110 -5.52 -6.40 -9.98
C LEU A 110 -5.41 -6.26 -8.47
N ASP A 111 -5.53 -7.37 -7.73
CA ASP A 111 -5.56 -7.46 -6.27
C ASP A 111 -4.30 -8.07 -5.66
N GLY A 112 -3.26 -8.35 -6.47
CA GLY A 112 -2.02 -8.96 -6.03
C GLY A 112 -1.11 -8.01 -5.25
N HIS A 113 -0.39 -8.57 -4.28
CA HIS A 113 0.53 -7.86 -3.40
C HIS A 113 1.90 -8.56 -3.32
N GLY A 114 2.93 -7.82 -2.93
CA GLY A 114 4.27 -8.39 -2.68
C GLY A 114 5.01 -8.92 -3.92
N GLY A 115 4.56 -8.59 -5.13
CA GLY A 115 5.24 -8.95 -6.39
C GLY A 115 5.07 -10.40 -6.85
N GLY A 116 4.37 -11.27 -6.10
CA GLY A 116 4.20 -12.68 -6.44
C GLY A 116 3.35 -12.94 -7.70
N GLU A 117 2.50 -11.99 -8.07
CA GLU A 117 1.59 -12.05 -9.23
C GLU A 117 1.94 -10.97 -10.27
N VAL A 118 3.24 -10.76 -10.50
CA VAL A 118 3.79 -9.83 -11.48
C VAL A 118 4.73 -10.60 -12.40
N PHE A 119 4.42 -10.59 -13.71
CA PHE A 119 5.10 -11.38 -14.72
C PHE A 119 5.64 -10.49 -15.85
N MET A 120 6.90 -10.64 -16.21
CA MET A 120 7.45 -10.11 -17.44
C MET A 120 7.00 -11.03 -18.59
N VAL A 121 6.43 -10.47 -19.64
CA VAL A 121 5.84 -11.21 -20.76
C VAL A 121 6.39 -10.67 -22.07
N ASN A 122 7.13 -11.51 -22.81
CA ASN A 122 7.78 -11.15 -24.06
C ASN A 122 7.15 -11.86 -25.28
N SER A 123 6.28 -12.84 -25.02
CA SER A 123 5.69 -13.65 -26.09
C SER A 123 4.31 -14.18 -25.69
N ARG A 124 3.57 -14.67 -26.67
CA ARG A 124 2.27 -15.32 -26.44
C ARG A 124 2.38 -16.54 -25.52
N GLU A 125 3.43 -17.32 -25.65
CA GLU A 125 3.64 -18.50 -24.79
C GLU A 125 3.83 -18.09 -23.31
N GLU A 126 4.60 -17.01 -23.06
CA GLU A 126 4.81 -16.49 -21.70
C GLU A 126 3.51 -15.89 -21.14
N GLU A 127 2.70 -15.22 -21.98
CA GLU A 127 1.40 -14.72 -21.60
C GLU A 127 0.46 -15.86 -21.16
N ASP A 128 0.38 -16.92 -21.95
CA ASP A 128 -0.48 -18.07 -21.64
C ASP A 128 -0.05 -18.74 -20.31
N LYS A 129 1.25 -18.83 -20.03
CA LYS A 129 1.77 -19.31 -18.74
C LYS A 129 1.40 -18.38 -17.57
N ALA A 130 1.55 -17.07 -17.75
CA ALA A 130 1.22 -16.07 -16.72
C ALA A 130 -0.28 -16.07 -16.41
N VAL A 131 -1.14 -16.09 -17.43
CA VAL A 131 -2.59 -16.17 -17.29
C VAL A 131 -3.01 -17.47 -16.60
N LEU A 132 -2.39 -18.60 -16.96
CA LEU A 132 -2.64 -19.89 -16.30
C LEU A 132 -2.29 -19.83 -14.81
N ALA A 133 -1.16 -19.20 -14.47
CA ALA A 133 -0.73 -19.02 -13.07
C ALA A 133 -1.68 -18.14 -12.25
N LEU A 134 -2.30 -17.13 -12.87
CA LEU A 134 -3.30 -16.26 -12.23
C LEU A 134 -4.68 -16.94 -12.08
N GLY A 135 -4.97 -17.98 -12.88
CA GLY A 135 -6.26 -18.67 -12.84
C GLY A 135 -7.42 -17.75 -13.23
N THR A 136 -8.36 -17.51 -12.31
CA THR A 136 -9.55 -16.67 -12.56
C THR A 136 -9.38 -15.21 -12.17
N LYS A 137 -8.19 -14.80 -11.68
CA LYS A 137 -7.94 -13.43 -11.27
C LYS A 137 -7.93 -12.47 -12.45
N ALA A 138 -8.56 -11.33 -12.28
CA ALA A 138 -8.46 -10.23 -13.24
C ALA A 138 -7.04 -9.63 -13.19
N TYR A 139 -6.56 -9.15 -14.34
CA TYR A 139 -5.21 -8.60 -14.50
C TYR A 139 -5.20 -7.39 -15.44
N LEU A 140 -4.12 -6.63 -15.40
CA LEU A 140 -3.80 -5.61 -16.39
C LEU A 140 -2.45 -5.90 -17.04
N LYS A 141 -2.24 -5.31 -18.22
CA LYS A 141 -0.98 -5.33 -18.97
C LYS A 141 -0.43 -3.92 -19.01
N GLN A 142 0.78 -3.73 -18.52
CA GLN A 142 1.43 -2.44 -18.40
C GLN A 142 2.74 -2.44 -19.19
N GLU A 143 3.05 -1.33 -19.83
CA GLU A 143 4.34 -1.09 -20.48
C GLU A 143 5.51 -1.39 -19.53
N VAL A 144 6.59 -1.97 -20.05
CA VAL A 144 7.79 -2.25 -19.26
C VAL A 144 8.53 -0.94 -18.99
N CYS A 145 8.82 -0.64 -17.72
CA CYS A 145 9.68 0.50 -17.40
C CYS A 145 11.14 0.23 -17.82
N SER A 146 11.89 1.28 -18.11
CA SER A 146 13.29 1.13 -18.56
C SER A 146 14.24 0.77 -17.42
N ASP A 147 13.97 1.22 -16.20
CA ASP A 147 14.85 1.07 -15.05
C ASP A 147 14.34 -0.10 -14.18
N LEU A 148 14.53 -1.32 -14.68
CA LEU A 148 14.09 -2.55 -14.03
C LEU A 148 14.81 -2.78 -12.70
N GLY A 149 14.12 -3.46 -11.77
CA GLY A 149 14.66 -3.82 -10.47
C GLY A 149 14.91 -2.62 -9.55
N LYS A 150 14.34 -1.45 -9.87
CA LYS A 150 14.51 -0.22 -9.09
C LYS A 150 13.17 0.46 -8.86
N ASP A 151 12.87 0.74 -7.61
CA ASP A 151 11.73 1.57 -7.23
C ASP A 151 12.01 2.31 -5.92
N LYS A 152 11.14 3.26 -5.59
CA LYS A 152 11.20 4.00 -4.33
C LYS A 152 9.86 3.90 -3.62
N ARG A 153 9.85 3.40 -2.38
CA ARG A 153 8.69 3.43 -1.49
C ARG A 153 8.73 4.67 -0.64
N VAL A 154 7.69 5.47 -0.71
CA VAL A 154 7.49 6.67 0.09
C VAL A 154 6.43 6.38 1.15
N TYR A 155 6.77 6.51 2.41
CA TYR A 155 5.86 6.31 3.54
C TYR A 155 5.13 7.61 3.85
N ILE A 156 3.80 7.55 3.84
CA ILE A 156 2.92 8.68 4.08
C ILE A 156 2.14 8.45 5.38
N VAL A 157 2.09 9.47 6.22
CA VAL A 157 1.19 9.53 7.38
C VAL A 157 0.48 10.89 7.38
N GLY A 158 -0.86 10.88 7.41
CA GLY A 158 -1.65 12.11 7.42
C GLY A 158 -1.44 13.01 6.20
N GLY A 159 -1.14 12.41 5.05
CA GLY A 159 -0.82 13.15 3.82
C GLY A 159 0.62 13.64 3.70
N GLU A 160 1.43 13.54 4.76
CA GLU A 160 2.81 14.02 4.80
C GLU A 160 3.83 12.89 4.57
N VAL A 161 4.94 13.22 3.90
CA VAL A 161 6.06 12.28 3.72
C VAL A 161 6.80 12.11 5.05
N VAL A 162 6.87 10.86 5.52
CA VAL A 162 7.62 10.50 6.75
C VAL A 162 9.01 9.97 6.40
N ALA A 163 9.11 9.16 5.37
CA ALA A 163 10.37 8.56 4.93
C ALA A 163 10.26 8.09 3.48
N ALA A 164 11.40 7.93 2.83
CA ALA A 164 11.50 7.25 1.55
C ALA A 164 12.63 6.22 1.56
N VAL A 165 12.39 5.08 0.90
CA VAL A 165 13.36 3.98 0.81
C VAL A 165 13.48 3.55 -0.64
N LEU A 166 14.69 3.67 -1.19
CA LEU A 166 15.05 3.14 -2.49
C LEU A 166 15.21 1.62 -2.36
N ARG A 167 14.56 0.86 -3.27
CA ARG A 167 14.70 -0.60 -3.38
C ARG A 167 15.37 -0.94 -4.69
N GLU A 168 16.35 -1.83 -4.63
CA GLU A 168 17.10 -2.28 -5.79
C GLU A 168 17.26 -3.79 -5.76
N SER A 169 17.12 -4.43 -6.91
CA SER A 169 17.23 -5.88 -7.09
C SER A 169 17.84 -6.21 -8.45
N ASP A 170 18.46 -7.37 -8.54
CA ASP A 170 18.95 -7.92 -9.83
C ASP A 170 17.81 -8.60 -10.63
N ASP A 171 16.62 -8.83 -10.01
CA ASP A 171 15.38 -9.21 -10.68
C ASP A 171 14.69 -7.96 -11.24
N PHE A 172 13.82 -8.11 -12.24
CA PHE A 172 13.04 -6.97 -12.76
C PHE A 172 12.08 -6.38 -11.71
N ARG A 173 11.78 -7.11 -10.65
CA ARG A 173 11.02 -6.68 -9.49
C ARG A 173 11.98 -6.23 -8.38
N SER A 174 11.70 -5.08 -7.80
CA SER A 174 12.49 -4.48 -6.71
C SER A 174 12.03 -4.88 -5.30
N ASN A 175 11.06 -5.81 -5.20
CA ASN A 175 10.44 -6.16 -3.93
C ASN A 175 11.45 -6.65 -2.88
N TYR A 176 11.52 -5.96 -1.75
CA TYR A 176 12.42 -6.28 -0.63
C TYR A 176 12.23 -7.71 -0.10
N SER A 177 10.98 -8.19 -0.06
CA SER A 177 10.65 -9.56 0.34
C SER A 177 11.22 -10.65 -0.59
N LEU A 178 11.65 -10.29 -1.79
CA LEU A 178 12.27 -11.19 -2.77
C LEU A 178 13.81 -11.08 -2.78
N GLY A 179 14.42 -10.44 -1.77
CA GLY A 179 15.87 -10.33 -1.62
C GLY A 179 16.47 -9.03 -2.18
N GLY A 180 15.64 -8.04 -2.49
CA GLY A 180 16.10 -6.70 -2.89
C GLY A 180 16.85 -5.98 -1.77
N ARG A 181 17.75 -5.08 -2.13
CA ARG A 181 18.42 -4.14 -1.21
C ARG A 181 17.51 -2.95 -0.97
N ALA A 182 17.63 -2.37 0.22
CA ALA A 182 16.87 -1.18 0.61
C ALA A 182 17.81 -0.15 1.25
N THR A 183 17.64 1.12 0.87
CA THR A 183 18.44 2.23 1.38
C THR A 183 17.54 3.43 1.65
N ALA A 184 17.61 4.00 2.85
CA ALA A 184 16.92 5.24 3.16
C ALA A 184 17.44 6.38 2.27
N THR A 185 16.53 7.22 1.76
CA THR A 185 16.88 8.29 0.81
C THR A 185 15.87 9.44 0.93
N ASP A 186 16.25 10.59 0.42
CA ASP A 186 15.33 11.72 0.26
C ASP A 186 14.59 11.65 -1.08
N LEU A 187 13.52 12.44 -1.21
CA LEU A 187 12.85 12.67 -2.48
C LEU A 187 13.56 13.80 -3.25
N ASN A 188 13.67 13.63 -4.55
CA ASN A 188 14.00 14.75 -5.43
C ASN A 188 12.73 15.57 -5.75
N GLU A 189 12.90 16.72 -6.39
CA GLU A 189 11.79 17.66 -6.69
C GLU A 189 10.66 17.00 -7.50
N LYS A 190 11.00 16.19 -8.52
CA LYS A 190 9.99 15.52 -9.37
C LYS A 190 9.23 14.43 -8.62
N GLU A 191 9.92 13.68 -7.76
CA GLU A 191 9.30 12.69 -6.88
C GLU A 191 8.33 13.36 -5.90
N GLN A 192 8.78 14.46 -5.26
CA GLN A 192 7.94 15.24 -4.35
C GLN A 192 6.70 15.80 -5.06
N GLU A 193 6.83 16.34 -6.27
CA GLU A 193 5.69 16.81 -7.06
C GLU A 193 4.64 15.73 -7.33
N ILE A 194 5.08 14.48 -7.59
CA ILE A 194 4.16 13.36 -7.79
C ILE A 194 3.43 13.04 -6.48
N ILE A 195 4.16 12.96 -5.36
CA ILE A 195 3.59 12.68 -4.03
C ILE A 195 2.57 13.76 -3.66
N ASP A 196 2.92 15.04 -3.80
CA ASP A 196 2.04 16.17 -3.50
C ASP A 196 0.74 16.15 -4.33
N LYS A 197 0.81 15.73 -5.59
CA LYS A 197 -0.38 15.57 -6.43
C LYS A 197 -1.26 14.43 -5.93
N ILE A 198 -0.66 13.31 -5.53
CA ILE A 198 -1.40 12.14 -5.05
C ILE A 198 -2.10 12.46 -3.72
N THR A 199 -1.38 13.03 -2.75
CA THR A 199 -1.93 13.33 -1.41
C THR A 199 -3.00 14.43 -1.44
N LYS A 200 -3.00 15.31 -2.46
CA LYS A 200 -4.09 16.27 -2.70
C LYS A 200 -5.34 15.64 -3.32
N LEU A 201 -5.22 14.50 -3.99
CA LEU A 201 -6.33 13.85 -4.68
C LEU A 201 -7.06 12.82 -3.84
N ILE A 202 -6.40 12.25 -2.85
CA ILE A 202 -6.97 11.22 -1.97
C ILE A 202 -6.37 11.36 -0.56
N ASN A 203 -7.23 11.21 0.45
CA ASN A 203 -6.78 11.19 1.84
C ASN A 203 -5.99 9.91 2.14
N ILE A 204 -4.82 10.05 2.75
CA ILE A 204 -3.94 8.95 3.15
C ILE A 204 -3.59 9.12 4.62
N ASP A 205 -4.18 8.29 5.47
CA ASP A 205 -3.83 8.29 6.89
C ASP A 205 -2.51 7.55 7.14
N TYR A 206 -2.33 6.35 6.52
CA TYR A 206 -1.06 5.62 6.53
C TYR A 206 -0.99 4.65 5.36
N ALA A 207 -0.13 4.94 4.39
CA ALA A 207 0.13 4.06 3.25
C ALA A 207 1.56 4.23 2.72
N GLY A 208 1.96 3.35 1.80
CA GLY A 208 3.15 3.50 0.98
C GLY A 208 2.77 3.95 -0.43
N ILE A 209 3.51 4.88 -1.01
CA ILE A 209 3.42 5.20 -2.44
C ILE A 209 4.68 4.66 -3.11
N ASP A 210 4.51 3.83 -4.12
CA ASP A 210 5.60 3.26 -4.88
C ASP A 210 5.81 4.02 -6.19
N LEU A 211 7.03 4.51 -6.40
CA LEU A 211 7.50 5.15 -7.63
C LEU A 211 8.49 4.22 -8.32
N ILE A 212 8.28 3.94 -9.60
CA ILE A 212 9.26 3.29 -10.48
C ILE A 212 9.90 4.33 -11.39
N TYR A 213 10.89 3.93 -12.19
CA TYR A 213 11.59 4.86 -13.07
C TYR A 213 11.50 4.44 -14.52
N HIS A 214 11.23 5.41 -15.39
CA HIS A 214 11.16 5.21 -16.82
C HIS A 214 11.91 6.34 -17.54
N ASN A 215 12.94 5.99 -18.30
CA ASN A 215 13.86 6.94 -18.93
C ASN A 215 14.51 7.93 -17.94
N GLY A 216 14.84 7.43 -16.74
CA GLY A 216 15.43 8.23 -15.66
C GLY A 216 14.44 9.12 -14.92
N GLU A 217 13.16 9.13 -15.30
CA GLU A 217 12.10 9.93 -14.66
C GLU A 217 11.24 9.08 -13.71
N PRO A 218 10.87 9.63 -12.54
CA PRO A 218 9.96 8.94 -11.65
C PRO A 218 8.54 8.89 -12.23
N VAL A 219 7.90 7.74 -12.11
CA VAL A 219 6.49 7.55 -12.45
C VAL A 219 5.77 6.82 -11.33
N PHE A 220 4.53 7.18 -11.08
CA PHE A 220 3.68 6.52 -10.11
C PHE A 220 3.39 5.08 -10.52
N ASN A 221 3.57 4.14 -9.59
CA ASN A 221 3.26 2.73 -9.79
C ASN A 221 2.01 2.29 -9.03
N GLU A 222 2.02 2.43 -7.69
CA GLU A 222 0.88 2.02 -6.86
C GLU A 222 0.87 2.69 -5.49
N ILE A 223 -0.29 2.69 -4.84
CA ILE A 223 -0.43 2.94 -3.41
C ILE A 223 -0.55 1.58 -2.72
N GLU A 224 0.32 1.29 -1.77
CA GLU A 224 0.26 0.10 -0.92
C GLU A 224 -0.52 0.38 0.36
N ASP A 225 -1.72 -0.19 0.49
CA ASP A 225 -2.54 -0.17 1.70
C ASP A 225 -3.09 -1.58 1.96
N PRO A 226 -2.74 -2.19 3.08
CA PRO A 226 -1.85 -1.70 4.14
C PRO A 226 -0.36 -1.87 3.80
N VAL A 227 0.44 -0.86 4.11
CA VAL A 227 1.90 -0.90 3.93
C VAL A 227 2.60 -1.56 5.12
N GLY A 228 3.63 -2.39 4.86
CA GLY A 228 4.50 -2.96 5.90
C GLY A 228 5.64 -2.00 6.27
N ALA A 229 6.05 -2.01 7.55
CA ALA A 229 7.09 -1.13 8.08
C ALA A 229 8.46 -1.81 8.30
N ARG A 230 8.59 -3.13 8.05
CA ARG A 230 9.84 -3.87 8.33
C ARG A 230 11.05 -3.21 7.67
N MET A 231 10.96 -2.94 6.38
CA MET A 231 12.04 -2.32 5.62
C MET A 231 12.43 -0.94 6.18
N LEU A 232 11.45 -0.14 6.63
CA LEU A 232 11.72 1.16 7.26
C LEU A 232 12.52 0.99 8.55
N TYR A 233 12.12 0.08 9.42
CA TYR A 233 12.80 -0.17 10.69
C TYR A 233 14.22 -0.76 10.52
N GLU A 234 14.45 -1.52 9.46
CA GLU A 234 15.77 -2.09 9.16
C GLU A 234 16.77 -1.07 8.59
N ASN A 235 16.27 0.06 8.07
CA ASN A 235 17.09 1.05 7.38
C ASN A 235 17.05 2.47 7.99
N THR A 236 16.23 2.69 9.02
CA THR A 236 16.08 4.00 9.69
C THR A 236 15.77 3.81 11.17
N ASP A 237 15.95 4.89 11.95
CA ASP A 237 15.52 4.97 13.35
C ASP A 237 14.08 5.52 13.50
N ILE A 238 13.35 5.65 12.40
CA ILE A 238 11.99 6.23 12.38
C ILE A 238 10.98 5.24 12.97
N ASP A 239 10.28 5.64 14.02
CA ASP A 239 9.13 4.91 14.56
C ASP A 239 7.84 5.34 13.89
N ILE A 240 7.50 4.67 12.78
CA ILE A 240 6.28 4.99 12.02
C ILE A 240 5.01 4.71 12.82
N VAL A 241 5.04 3.79 13.80
CA VAL A 241 3.88 3.50 14.65
C VAL A 241 3.63 4.68 15.58
N GLU A 242 4.66 5.23 16.21
CA GLU A 242 4.54 6.41 17.06
C GLU A 242 3.94 7.59 16.28
N ILE A 243 4.49 7.88 15.08
CA ILE A 243 4.00 8.96 14.22
C ILE A 243 2.54 8.74 13.81
N PHE A 244 2.19 7.51 13.40
CA PHE A 244 0.83 7.19 12.97
C PHE A 244 -0.17 7.25 14.13
N ILE A 245 0.17 6.74 15.31
CA ILE A 245 -0.72 6.81 16.47
C ILE A 245 -0.90 8.25 16.95
N LYS A 246 0.17 9.05 16.95
CA LYS A 246 0.05 10.48 17.23
C LYS A 246 -0.92 11.15 16.26
N TYR A 247 -0.79 10.90 14.95
CA TYR A 247 -1.73 11.40 13.95
C TYR A 247 -3.17 10.96 14.24
N ILE A 248 -3.40 9.69 14.59
CA ILE A 248 -4.74 9.20 14.95
C ILE A 248 -5.30 9.99 16.14
N VAL A 249 -4.52 10.12 17.21
CA VAL A 249 -4.95 10.82 18.44
C VAL A 249 -5.29 12.28 18.18
N ASP A 250 -4.46 12.97 17.39
CA ASP A 250 -4.69 14.38 17.03
C ASP A 250 -5.94 14.57 16.13
N ASN A 251 -6.46 13.47 15.56
CA ASN A 251 -7.61 13.47 14.64
C ASN A 251 -8.85 12.73 15.18
N LEU A 252 -8.86 12.31 16.44
CA LEU A 252 -10.04 11.75 17.11
C LEU A 252 -10.88 12.83 17.77
#